data_6f236a7c5f332bd3f3a1d620380f765f
#
_entry.id   6f236a7c5f332bd3f3a1d620380f765f
#
_cell.length_a   1.000
_cell.length_b   1.000
_cell.length_c   1.000
_cell.angle_alpha   90.00
_cell.angle_beta   90.00
_cell.angle_gamma   90.00
#
_symmetry.space_group_name_H-M   'P 1'
#
loop_
_entity.id
_entity.type
_entity.pdbx_description
1 polymer ?
#
loop_
_entity_poly.entity_id
_entity_poly.type
_entity_poly.pdbx_seq_one_letter_code
_entity_poly.pdbx_strand_id
1 'polypeptide(L)'
;MYFNGEYFLIRNAKLYSPPTSHHIPIFMAAAGPESAKASAKYSDGLITFLNAKESQKILDVFDRTIKKDGKGDTNNNIRNSKQKIDEYKVSYSNNYEHTFNSSKFWRATLLKDAFNTSISDPRKLEQKAKQQVPDQELKENIEITTSIEDCIKSIEEYFKVGFTKVYVHSTSPNEIGFIREFGKKVLPIFKNKSKRIDEMR
;
A
#
# COMPACT_ATOMS: atom_id res chain seq x y z
N MET A 1 -7.80 -20.61 26.59
CA MET A 1 -8.01 -21.08 25.20
C MET A 1 -7.19 -22.34 24.98
N TYR A 2 -7.83 -23.36 24.41
CA TYR A 2 -7.18 -24.57 23.94
C TYR A 2 -7.49 -24.70 22.44
N PHE A 3 -6.50 -25.02 21.65
CA PHE A 3 -6.65 -25.30 20.23
C PHE A 3 -5.71 -26.44 19.84
N ASN A 4 -6.25 -27.43 19.17
CA ASN A 4 -5.49 -28.58 18.66
C ASN A 4 -5.74 -28.65 17.15
N GLY A 5 -4.84 -28.10 16.36
CA GLY A 5 -4.90 -28.10 14.90
C GLY A 5 -3.80 -28.96 14.31
N GLU A 6 -3.83 -29.12 13.00
CA GLU A 6 -2.85 -29.92 12.26
C GLU A 6 -1.41 -29.37 12.42
N TYR A 7 -1.24 -28.03 12.44
CA TYR A 7 0.07 -27.37 12.47
C TYR A 7 0.41 -26.73 13.82
N PHE A 8 -0.60 -26.42 14.65
CA PHE A 8 -0.40 -25.69 15.90
C PHE A 8 -1.18 -26.31 17.05
N LEU A 9 -0.53 -26.38 18.19
CA LEU A 9 -1.11 -26.78 19.46
C LEU A 9 -1.02 -25.63 20.45
N ILE A 10 -2.17 -25.13 20.93
CA ILE A 10 -2.24 -24.09 21.94
C ILE A 10 -2.84 -24.65 23.23
N ARG A 11 -2.13 -24.50 24.34
CA ARG A 11 -2.58 -24.92 25.67
C ARG A 11 -2.56 -23.76 26.65
N ASN A 12 -3.66 -23.56 27.38
CA ASN A 12 -3.81 -22.52 28.42
C ASN A 12 -3.48 -21.10 27.97
N ALA A 13 -3.62 -20.77 26.65
CA ALA A 13 -3.38 -19.43 26.21
C ALA A 13 -4.48 -18.47 26.70
N LYS A 14 -4.08 -17.30 27.18
CA LYS A 14 -4.96 -16.19 27.58
C LYS A 14 -4.47 -14.91 26.95
N LEU A 15 -5.39 -14.17 26.34
CA LEU A 15 -5.13 -12.82 25.85
C LEU A 15 -5.37 -11.83 27.00
N TYR A 16 -4.31 -11.17 27.46
CA TYR A 16 -4.38 -10.22 28.60
C TYR A 16 -4.77 -8.81 28.17
N SER A 17 -4.54 -8.46 26.92
CA SER A 17 -4.91 -7.17 26.33
C SER A 17 -5.87 -7.40 25.16
N PRO A 18 -7.16 -7.64 25.43
CA PRO A 18 -8.13 -7.82 24.35
C PRO A 18 -8.33 -6.51 23.59
N PRO A 19 -8.70 -6.56 22.29
CA PRO A 19 -9.03 -5.36 21.54
C PRO A 19 -10.23 -4.66 22.14
N THR A 20 -10.24 -3.33 22.06
CA THR A 20 -11.34 -2.49 22.54
C THR A 20 -12.55 -2.51 21.59
N SER A 21 -12.35 -2.90 20.33
CA SER A 21 -13.41 -3.06 19.34
C SER A 21 -13.74 -4.53 19.09
N HIS A 22 -15.01 -4.81 18.76
CA HIS A 22 -15.45 -6.17 18.44
C HIS A 22 -14.89 -6.70 17.12
N HIS A 23 -14.47 -5.81 16.23
CA HIS A 23 -13.89 -6.14 14.93
C HIS A 23 -12.53 -5.47 14.76
N ILE A 24 -11.52 -6.28 14.46
CA ILE A 24 -10.19 -5.82 14.08
C ILE A 24 -10.08 -5.94 12.56
N PRO A 25 -9.97 -4.81 11.83
CA PRO A 25 -9.84 -4.89 10.38
C PRO A 25 -8.56 -5.64 9.96
N ILE A 26 -8.71 -6.58 9.04
CA ILE A 26 -7.61 -7.38 8.50
C ILE A 26 -7.46 -7.04 7.01
N PHE A 27 -6.29 -6.57 6.62
CA PHE A 27 -5.94 -6.30 5.23
C PHE A 27 -4.94 -7.34 4.74
N MET A 28 -5.16 -7.85 3.52
CA MET A 28 -4.22 -8.80 2.90
C MET A 28 -3.40 -8.11 1.81
N ALA A 29 -2.09 -8.37 1.83
CA ALA A 29 -1.21 -7.94 0.76
C ALA A 29 -1.57 -8.66 -0.55
N ALA A 30 -1.65 -7.92 -1.65
CA ALA A 30 -1.98 -8.45 -2.96
C ALA A 30 -1.12 -7.81 -4.05
N ALA A 31 -0.20 -8.60 -4.60
CA ALA A 31 0.65 -8.24 -5.74
C ALA A 31 0.33 -9.07 -7.00
N GLY A 32 -0.69 -9.95 -6.93
CA GLY A 32 -1.08 -10.81 -8.05
C GLY A 32 -2.54 -11.23 -7.98
N PRO A 33 -3.08 -11.85 -9.05
CA PRO A 33 -4.50 -12.21 -9.15
C PRO A 33 -4.98 -13.15 -8.04
N GLU A 34 -4.17 -14.12 -7.63
CA GLU A 34 -4.57 -15.11 -6.62
C GLU A 34 -4.64 -14.48 -5.22
N SER A 35 -3.67 -13.65 -4.86
CA SER A 35 -3.72 -12.90 -3.60
C SER A 35 -4.86 -11.87 -3.58
N ALA A 36 -5.20 -11.26 -4.72
CA ALA A 36 -6.37 -10.38 -4.84
C ALA A 36 -7.68 -11.14 -4.62
N LYS A 37 -7.82 -12.35 -5.18
CA LYS A 37 -9.00 -13.22 -4.93
C LYS A 37 -9.10 -13.63 -3.46
N ALA A 38 -7.97 -14.03 -2.86
CA ALA A 38 -7.93 -14.40 -1.44
C ALA A 38 -8.31 -13.20 -0.55
N SER A 39 -7.75 -12.03 -0.83
CA SER A 39 -8.09 -10.79 -0.12
C SER A 39 -9.59 -10.46 -0.24
N ALA A 40 -10.15 -10.55 -1.45
CA ALA A 40 -11.56 -10.31 -1.67
C ALA A 40 -12.48 -11.23 -0.84
N LYS A 41 -12.06 -12.48 -0.59
CA LYS A 41 -12.84 -13.46 0.17
C LYS A 41 -12.67 -13.36 1.68
N TYR A 42 -11.43 -13.19 2.15
CA TYR A 42 -11.07 -13.49 3.53
C TYR A 42 -10.62 -12.29 4.35
N SER A 43 -10.61 -11.07 3.78
CA SER A 43 -10.18 -9.87 4.49
C SER A 43 -11.13 -8.68 4.33
N ASP A 44 -10.91 -7.64 5.11
CA ASP A 44 -11.67 -6.38 5.07
C ASP A 44 -11.21 -5.46 3.93
N GLY A 45 -10.15 -5.83 3.25
CA GLY A 45 -9.64 -5.12 2.10
C GLY A 45 -8.27 -5.60 1.67
N LEU A 46 -7.79 -5.10 0.54
CA LEU A 46 -6.45 -5.35 0.05
C LEU A 46 -5.52 -4.17 0.32
N ILE A 47 -4.23 -4.48 0.43
CA ILE A 47 -3.14 -3.51 0.35
C ILE A 47 -2.14 -3.94 -0.73
N THR A 48 -1.71 -3.00 -1.57
CA THR A 48 -0.68 -3.22 -2.58
C THR A 48 0.35 -2.11 -2.59
N PHE A 49 1.41 -2.25 -3.37
CA PHE A 49 2.54 -1.32 -3.48
C PHE A 49 2.97 -1.10 -4.93
N LEU A 50 2.09 -1.46 -5.87
CA LEU A 50 2.33 -1.30 -7.30
C LEU A 50 1.99 0.13 -7.73
N ASN A 51 2.50 0.56 -8.90
CA ASN A 51 2.04 1.82 -9.46
C ASN A 51 0.56 1.73 -9.87
N ALA A 52 -0.12 2.88 -10.01
CA ALA A 52 -1.56 2.96 -10.27
C ALA A 52 -1.99 2.14 -11.50
N LYS A 53 -1.17 2.15 -12.58
CA LYS A 53 -1.47 1.43 -13.83
C LYS A 53 -1.42 -0.09 -13.67
N GLU A 54 -0.43 -0.60 -12.94
CA GLU A 54 -0.28 -2.04 -12.68
C GLU A 54 -1.35 -2.53 -11.71
N SER A 55 -1.71 -1.71 -10.74
CA SER A 55 -2.73 -2.02 -9.74
C SER A 55 -4.12 -2.21 -10.33
N GLN A 56 -4.45 -1.61 -11.48
CA GLN A 56 -5.76 -1.73 -12.11
C GLN A 56 -6.18 -3.21 -12.30
N LYS A 57 -5.28 -4.06 -12.77
CA LYS A 57 -5.56 -5.49 -12.96
C LYS A 57 -5.87 -6.21 -11.65
N ILE A 58 -5.19 -5.83 -10.59
CA ILE A 58 -5.39 -6.37 -9.23
C ILE A 58 -6.77 -5.97 -8.71
N LEU A 59 -7.10 -4.68 -8.83
CA LEU A 59 -8.41 -4.16 -8.42
C LEU A 59 -9.56 -4.77 -9.21
N ASP A 60 -9.40 -4.98 -10.51
CA ASP A 60 -10.41 -5.63 -11.35
C ASP A 60 -10.70 -7.07 -10.90
N VAL A 61 -9.67 -7.82 -10.50
CA VAL A 61 -9.82 -9.18 -9.97
C VAL A 61 -10.51 -9.14 -8.61
N PHE A 62 -10.09 -8.25 -7.74
CA PHE A 62 -10.67 -8.06 -6.42
C PHE A 62 -12.17 -7.73 -6.51
N ASP A 63 -12.53 -6.72 -7.29
CA ASP A 63 -13.92 -6.27 -7.45
C ASP A 63 -14.81 -7.32 -8.11
N ARG A 64 -14.28 -8.04 -9.13
CA ARG A 64 -15.01 -9.16 -9.77
C ARG A 64 -15.25 -10.32 -8.80
N THR A 65 -14.29 -10.60 -7.93
CA THR A 65 -14.44 -11.68 -6.93
C THR A 65 -15.50 -11.31 -5.90
N ILE A 66 -15.50 -10.09 -5.37
CA ILE A 66 -16.54 -9.60 -4.47
C ILE A 66 -17.92 -9.72 -5.11
N LYS A 67 -18.09 -9.29 -6.37
CA LYS A 67 -19.35 -9.37 -7.10
C LYS A 67 -19.82 -10.81 -7.31
N LYS A 68 -18.91 -11.73 -7.57
CA LYS A 68 -19.23 -13.16 -7.81
C LYS A 68 -19.64 -13.87 -6.52
N ASP A 69 -18.90 -13.72 -5.46
CA ASP A 69 -19.18 -14.37 -4.17
C ASP A 69 -20.44 -13.78 -3.52
N GLY A 70 -20.84 -12.64 -3.97
CA GLY A 70 -21.97 -11.89 -3.49
C GLY A 70 -23.32 -12.20 -4.08
N LYS A 71 -23.46 -13.12 -4.98
CA LYS A 71 -24.77 -13.46 -5.57
C LYS A 71 -25.75 -14.15 -4.60
N GLY A 72 -25.32 -14.48 -3.38
CA GLY A 72 -26.17 -15.13 -2.36
C GLY A 72 -26.36 -14.33 -1.06
N ASP A 73 -25.70 -13.19 -0.90
CA ASP A 73 -25.69 -12.47 0.38
C ASP A 73 -26.37 -11.11 0.25
N THR A 74 -27.45 -10.90 1.01
CA THR A 74 -28.29 -9.69 0.97
C THR A 74 -27.63 -8.47 1.65
N ASN A 75 -26.44 -8.63 2.24
CA ASN A 75 -25.73 -7.55 2.93
C ASN A 75 -24.84 -6.72 1.99
N ASN A 76 -25.46 -5.93 1.11
CA ASN A 76 -24.77 -5.01 0.19
C ASN A 76 -23.85 -4.00 0.89
N ASN A 77 -24.07 -3.69 2.17
CA ASN A 77 -23.29 -2.74 2.93
C ASN A 77 -21.86 -3.23 3.24
N ILE A 78 -21.64 -4.52 3.49
CA ILE A 78 -20.31 -5.09 3.77
C ILE A 78 -19.45 -5.11 2.52
N ARG A 79 -20.03 -5.28 1.33
CA ARG A 79 -19.31 -5.35 0.06
C ARG A 79 -18.75 -4.02 -0.42
N ASN A 80 -19.51 -2.96 -0.23
CA ASN A 80 -19.09 -1.60 -0.59
C ASN A 80 -18.08 -1.02 0.42
N SER A 81 -17.86 -1.69 1.55
CA SER A 81 -16.97 -1.22 2.62
C SER A 81 -15.54 -1.77 2.56
N LYS A 82 -15.27 -2.79 1.72
CA LYS A 82 -13.89 -3.35 1.64
C LYS A 82 -12.92 -2.32 1.09
N GLN A 83 -11.90 -2.03 1.88
CA GLN A 83 -10.92 -1.00 1.53
C GLN A 83 -9.94 -1.50 0.49
N LYS A 84 -9.56 -0.61 -0.42
CA LYS A 84 -8.52 -0.80 -1.42
C LYS A 84 -7.42 0.21 -1.13
N ILE A 85 -6.28 -0.28 -0.68
CA ILE A 85 -5.20 0.55 -0.13
C ILE A 85 -3.96 0.38 -0.99
N ASP A 86 -3.32 1.50 -1.34
CA ASP A 86 -2.02 1.47 -2.00
C ASP A 86 -0.97 2.27 -1.24
N GLU A 87 0.29 1.91 -1.47
CA GLU A 87 1.46 2.61 -0.97
C GLU A 87 2.06 3.47 -2.09
N TYR A 88 1.87 4.78 -2.02
CA TYR A 88 2.51 5.74 -2.89
C TYR A 88 3.89 6.10 -2.36
N LYS A 89 4.94 5.70 -3.08
CA LYS A 89 6.33 5.99 -2.74
C LYS A 89 6.78 7.28 -3.40
N VAL A 90 7.26 8.21 -2.61
CA VAL A 90 7.70 9.53 -3.09
C VAL A 90 8.98 9.98 -2.41
N SER A 91 9.88 10.56 -3.18
CA SER A 91 10.99 11.38 -2.70
C SER A 91 10.77 12.82 -3.17
N TYR A 92 10.70 13.74 -2.22
CA TYR A 92 10.43 15.16 -2.49
C TYR A 92 11.38 16.07 -1.73
N SER A 93 11.96 17.03 -2.42
CA SER A 93 12.66 18.19 -1.85
C SER A 93 12.76 19.30 -2.90
N ASN A 94 13.33 20.44 -2.53
CA ASN A 94 13.62 21.54 -3.46
C ASN A 94 14.86 21.31 -4.35
N ASN A 95 15.56 20.19 -4.19
CA ASN A 95 16.74 19.84 -4.96
C ASN A 95 16.60 18.42 -5.52
N TYR A 96 16.51 18.29 -6.83
CA TYR A 96 16.30 17.01 -7.51
C TYR A 96 17.40 15.99 -7.25
N GLU A 97 18.66 16.41 -7.22
CA GLU A 97 19.78 15.49 -6.99
C GLU A 97 19.73 14.89 -5.57
N HIS A 98 19.50 15.72 -4.57
CA HIS A 98 19.30 15.24 -3.19
C HIS A 98 18.10 14.29 -3.09
N THR A 99 17.01 14.63 -3.74
CA THR A 99 15.79 13.82 -3.81
C THR A 99 16.07 12.45 -4.44
N PHE A 100 16.75 12.44 -5.58
CA PHE A 100 17.13 11.20 -6.25
C PHE A 100 18.12 10.35 -5.43
N ASN A 101 19.13 10.97 -4.84
CA ASN A 101 20.10 10.26 -4.03
C ASN A 101 19.49 9.61 -2.79
N SER A 102 18.53 10.28 -2.15
CA SER A 102 17.78 9.73 -1.02
C SER A 102 16.95 8.50 -1.43
N SER A 103 16.32 8.51 -2.59
CA SER A 103 15.53 7.38 -3.08
C SER A 103 16.37 6.12 -3.34
N LYS A 104 17.66 6.25 -3.62
CA LYS A 104 18.58 5.12 -3.88
C LYS A 104 18.70 4.15 -2.72
N PHE A 105 18.45 4.60 -1.50
CA PHE A 105 18.45 3.76 -0.31
C PHE A 105 17.37 2.66 -0.39
N TRP A 106 16.29 2.91 -1.10
CA TRP A 106 15.14 2.01 -1.25
C TRP A 106 15.25 1.05 -2.43
N ARG A 107 16.36 1.09 -3.16
CA ARG A 107 16.61 0.26 -4.37
C ARG A 107 16.39 -1.24 -4.13
N ALA A 108 16.75 -1.74 -2.95
CA ALA A 108 16.60 -3.15 -2.61
C ALA A 108 15.15 -3.63 -2.58
N THR A 109 14.19 -2.74 -2.39
CA THR A 109 12.75 -3.10 -2.42
C THR A 109 12.24 -3.44 -3.82
N LEU A 110 13.02 -3.13 -4.85
CA LEU A 110 12.69 -3.38 -6.26
C LEU A 110 13.35 -4.64 -6.82
N LEU A 111 14.11 -5.38 -6.01
CA LEU A 111 14.67 -6.67 -6.44
C LEU A 111 13.55 -7.67 -6.74
N LYS A 112 13.54 -8.22 -7.96
CA LYS A 112 12.50 -9.18 -8.41
C LYS A 112 12.42 -10.45 -7.57
N ASP A 113 13.53 -10.84 -6.96
CA ASP A 113 13.65 -12.01 -6.10
C ASP A 113 13.79 -11.66 -4.60
N ALA A 114 13.38 -10.44 -4.21
CA ALA A 114 13.52 -9.96 -2.83
C ALA A 114 12.92 -10.93 -1.79
N PHE A 115 11.80 -11.58 -2.13
CA PHE A 115 11.11 -12.53 -1.26
C PHE A 115 11.67 -13.97 -1.33
N ASN A 116 12.45 -14.28 -2.37
CA ASN A 116 13.03 -15.62 -2.59
C ASN A 116 14.53 -15.67 -2.25
N THR A 117 15.10 -14.55 -1.84
CA THR A 117 16.51 -14.41 -1.58
C THR A 117 16.79 -14.63 -0.09
N SER A 118 17.67 -15.58 0.21
CA SER A 118 18.17 -15.85 1.56
C SER A 118 19.45 -15.03 1.86
N ILE A 119 19.38 -13.70 1.73
CA ILE A 119 20.51 -12.81 2.06
C ILE A 119 20.31 -12.27 3.46
N SER A 120 21.10 -12.77 4.42
CA SER A 120 21.05 -12.34 5.82
C SER A 120 21.85 -11.06 6.11
N ASP A 121 22.84 -10.73 5.27
CA ASP A 121 23.67 -9.51 5.41
C ASP A 121 23.06 -8.36 4.57
N PRO A 122 22.56 -7.28 5.20
CA PRO A 122 21.93 -6.17 4.48
C PRO A 122 22.89 -5.47 3.50
N ARG A 123 24.19 -5.45 3.77
CA ARG A 123 25.20 -4.86 2.85
C ARG A 123 25.29 -5.64 1.53
N LYS A 124 25.18 -6.97 1.59
CA LYS A 124 25.13 -7.82 0.38
C LYS A 124 23.84 -7.58 -0.39
N LEU A 125 22.72 -7.36 0.30
CA LEU A 125 21.44 -7.03 -0.33
C LEU A 125 21.53 -5.68 -1.06
N GLU A 126 22.14 -4.66 -0.44
CA GLU A 126 22.37 -3.37 -1.08
C GLU A 126 23.29 -3.48 -2.31
N GLN A 127 24.38 -4.26 -2.22
CA GLN A 127 25.28 -4.49 -3.36
C GLN A 127 24.56 -5.16 -4.51
N LYS A 128 23.76 -6.19 -4.23
CA LYS A 128 22.93 -6.87 -5.24
C LYS A 128 21.95 -5.89 -5.89
N ALA A 129 21.28 -5.06 -5.09
CA ALA A 129 20.35 -4.06 -5.59
C ALA A 129 21.02 -3.03 -6.50
N LYS A 130 22.22 -2.54 -6.13
CA LYS A 130 23.01 -1.63 -6.97
C LYS A 130 23.39 -2.22 -8.33
N GLN A 131 23.60 -3.54 -8.38
CA GLN A 131 23.98 -4.25 -9.63
C GLN A 131 22.76 -4.57 -10.51
N GLN A 132 21.62 -4.90 -9.91
CA GLN A 132 20.47 -5.47 -10.62
C GLN A 132 19.34 -4.48 -10.89
N VAL A 133 19.21 -3.43 -10.08
CA VAL A 133 18.16 -2.42 -10.23
C VAL A 133 18.77 -1.13 -10.79
N PRO A 134 18.56 -0.81 -12.06
CA PRO A 134 19.08 0.42 -12.66
C PRO A 134 18.35 1.66 -12.14
N ASP A 135 18.96 2.82 -12.31
CA ASP A 135 18.37 4.11 -11.91
C ASP A 135 17.02 4.39 -12.61
N GLN A 136 16.85 3.89 -13.81
CA GLN A 136 15.59 4.02 -14.55
C GLN A 136 14.44 3.29 -13.85
N GLU A 137 14.66 2.04 -13.43
CA GLU A 137 13.66 1.25 -12.69
C GLU A 137 13.30 1.90 -11.36
N LEU A 138 14.27 2.52 -10.68
CA LEU A 138 14.02 3.29 -9.46
C LEU A 138 13.06 4.48 -9.72
N LYS A 139 13.28 5.23 -10.82
CA LYS A 139 12.44 6.38 -11.22
C LYS A 139 11.04 5.98 -11.67
N GLU A 140 10.86 4.76 -12.15
CA GLU A 140 9.55 4.23 -12.56
C GLU A 140 8.70 3.78 -11.36
N ASN A 141 9.33 3.44 -10.23
CA ASN A 141 8.66 2.87 -9.06
C ASN A 141 8.59 3.82 -7.85
N ILE A 142 9.38 4.90 -7.85
CA ILE A 142 9.35 5.93 -6.81
C ILE A 142 9.17 7.28 -7.51
N GLU A 143 8.17 8.02 -7.12
CA GLU A 143 8.01 9.41 -7.57
C GLU A 143 9.17 10.25 -7.04
N ILE A 144 10.01 10.78 -7.94
CA ILE A 144 11.17 11.61 -7.61
C ILE A 144 10.92 13.00 -8.17
N THR A 145 10.51 13.93 -7.31
CA THR A 145 10.05 15.23 -7.76
C THR A 145 10.46 16.37 -6.83
N THR A 146 10.48 17.58 -7.40
CA THR A 146 10.59 18.84 -6.66
C THR A 146 9.27 19.64 -6.67
N SER A 147 8.20 19.04 -7.22
CA SER A 147 6.88 19.65 -7.39
C SER A 147 5.83 18.99 -6.48
N ILE A 148 5.17 19.77 -5.67
CA ILE A 148 4.00 19.32 -4.88
C ILE A 148 2.83 19.00 -5.80
N GLU A 149 2.68 19.71 -6.90
CA GLU A 149 1.64 19.51 -7.90
C GLU A 149 1.73 18.14 -8.55
N ASP A 150 2.95 17.63 -8.78
CA ASP A 150 3.15 16.28 -9.32
C ASP A 150 2.72 15.22 -8.28
N CYS A 151 3.08 15.40 -7.02
CA CYS A 151 2.61 14.52 -5.94
C CYS A 151 1.07 14.47 -5.87
N ILE A 152 0.40 15.63 -6.01
CA ILE A 152 -1.07 15.69 -6.01
C ILE A 152 -1.65 14.91 -7.18
N LYS A 153 -1.12 15.12 -8.39
CA LYS A 153 -1.56 14.41 -9.61
C LYS A 153 -1.37 12.90 -9.47
N SER A 154 -0.21 12.46 -8.98
CA SER A 154 0.06 11.04 -8.77
C SER A 154 -0.90 10.41 -7.78
N ILE A 155 -1.19 11.07 -6.66
CA ILE A 155 -2.18 10.57 -5.70
C ILE A 155 -3.59 10.53 -6.32
N GLU A 156 -3.96 11.53 -7.15
CA GLU A 156 -5.23 11.52 -7.87
C GLU A 156 -5.37 10.33 -8.82
N GLU A 157 -4.28 9.90 -9.47
CA GLU A 157 -4.31 8.71 -10.34
C GLU A 157 -4.65 7.43 -9.54
N TYR A 158 -4.13 7.26 -8.32
CA TYR A 158 -4.52 6.14 -7.47
C TYR A 158 -6.02 6.15 -7.14
N PHE A 159 -6.59 7.30 -6.82
CA PHE A 159 -8.03 7.39 -6.57
C PHE A 159 -8.86 7.17 -7.86
N LYS A 160 -8.39 7.61 -9.02
CA LYS A 160 -9.06 7.38 -10.31
C LYS A 160 -9.14 5.89 -10.68
N VAL A 161 -8.09 5.10 -10.40
CA VAL A 161 -8.13 3.64 -10.64
C VAL A 161 -8.95 2.89 -9.61
N GLY A 162 -9.41 3.54 -8.54
CA GLY A 162 -10.39 3.00 -7.60
C GLY A 162 -9.88 2.65 -6.21
N PHE A 163 -8.70 3.11 -5.82
CA PHE A 163 -8.25 3.01 -4.43
C PHE A 163 -9.11 3.88 -3.51
N THR A 164 -9.37 3.38 -2.31
CA THR A 164 -10.14 4.10 -1.28
C THR A 164 -9.24 4.82 -0.30
N LYS A 165 -7.96 4.42 -0.23
CA LYS A 165 -6.94 5.00 0.63
C LYS A 165 -5.57 4.90 -0.01
N VAL A 166 -4.76 5.94 0.17
CA VAL A 166 -3.36 5.96 -0.25
C VAL A 166 -2.49 6.25 0.96
N TYR A 167 -1.56 5.35 1.26
CA TYR A 167 -0.50 5.60 2.22
C TYR A 167 0.69 6.23 1.51
N VAL A 168 1.11 7.39 1.98
CA VAL A 168 2.27 8.07 1.43
C VAL A 168 3.51 7.64 2.18
N HIS A 169 4.41 6.96 1.46
CA HIS A 169 5.70 6.52 1.97
C HIS A 169 6.78 7.47 1.44
N SER A 170 7.29 8.32 2.32
CA SER A 170 8.35 9.24 1.95
C SER A 170 9.72 8.56 1.97
N THR A 171 10.50 8.80 0.93
CA THR A 171 11.93 8.50 0.86
C THR A 171 12.75 9.79 0.75
N SER A 172 12.17 10.90 1.20
CA SER A 172 12.73 12.26 1.06
C SER A 172 13.99 12.46 1.93
N PRO A 173 14.91 13.32 1.54
CA PRO A 173 16.13 13.56 2.32
C PRO A 173 15.87 14.28 3.66
N ASN A 174 14.71 14.94 3.80
CA ASN A 174 14.26 15.60 5.03
C ASN A 174 12.81 15.21 5.33
N GLU A 175 12.62 14.15 6.12
CA GLU A 175 11.30 13.59 6.46
C GLU A 175 10.42 14.58 7.24
N ILE A 176 10.99 15.33 8.16
CA ILE A 176 10.21 16.32 8.94
C ILE A 176 9.74 17.47 8.05
N GLY A 177 10.62 17.93 7.15
CA GLY A 177 10.25 18.93 6.12
C GLY A 177 9.16 18.42 5.21
N PHE A 178 9.28 17.18 4.74
CA PHE A 178 8.27 16.51 3.92
C PHE A 178 6.92 16.44 4.64
N ILE A 179 6.86 15.94 5.86
CA ILE A 179 5.61 15.83 6.65
C ILE A 179 4.94 17.22 6.78
N ARG A 180 5.71 18.26 7.05
CA ARG A 180 5.18 19.63 7.18
C ARG A 180 4.61 20.17 5.88
N GLU A 181 5.32 19.98 4.77
CA GLU A 181 4.89 20.44 3.44
C GLU A 181 3.64 19.67 2.97
N PHE A 182 3.66 18.34 3.05
CA PHE A 182 2.51 17.51 2.71
C PHE A 182 1.29 17.80 3.58
N GLY A 183 1.49 17.96 4.89
CA GLY A 183 0.43 18.31 5.82
C GLY A 183 -0.26 19.63 5.49
N LYS A 184 0.50 20.61 5.00
CA LYS A 184 -0.02 21.94 4.65
C LYS A 184 -0.60 22.01 3.24
N LYS A 185 0.02 21.36 2.26
CA LYS A 185 -0.27 21.59 0.84
C LYS A 185 -1.03 20.44 0.17
N VAL A 186 -0.83 19.20 0.60
CA VAL A 186 -1.43 18.01 -0.04
C VAL A 186 -2.65 17.48 0.73
N LEU A 187 -2.49 17.20 2.02
CA LEU A 187 -3.57 16.58 2.81
C LEU A 187 -4.89 17.36 2.82
N PRO A 188 -4.92 18.72 2.87
CA PRO A 188 -6.19 19.47 2.87
C PRO A 188 -7.00 19.26 1.58
N ILE A 189 -6.33 19.05 0.44
CA ILE A 189 -6.99 18.86 -0.86
C ILE A 189 -7.84 17.59 -0.82
N PHE A 190 -7.28 16.48 -0.32
CA PHE A 190 -7.96 15.19 -0.28
C PHE A 190 -8.96 15.07 0.86
N LYS A 191 -8.72 15.70 2.03
CA LYS A 191 -9.69 15.77 3.12
C LYS A 191 -10.98 16.48 2.71
N ASN A 192 -10.87 17.56 1.96
CA ASN A 192 -12.04 18.30 1.49
C ASN A 192 -12.81 17.56 0.40
N LYS A 193 -12.13 16.80 -0.46
CA LYS A 193 -12.79 15.93 -1.45
C LYS A 193 -13.56 14.80 -0.76
N SER A 194 -13.01 14.17 0.27
CA SER A 194 -13.68 13.10 1.04
C SER A 194 -14.97 13.60 1.70
N LYS A 195 -14.93 14.73 2.39
CA LYS A 195 -16.12 15.33 3.02
C LYS A 195 -17.24 15.61 2.02
N ARG A 196 -16.92 16.16 0.84
CA ARG A 196 -17.94 16.43 -0.20
C ARG A 196 -18.59 15.16 -0.73
N ILE A 197 -17.87 14.04 -0.80
CA ILE A 197 -18.42 12.75 -1.23
C ILE A 197 -19.37 12.19 -0.15
N ASP A 198 -19.01 12.33 1.12
CA ASP A 198 -19.83 11.87 2.24
C ASP A 198 -21.09 12.71 2.41
N GLU A 199 -21.05 14.00 2.11
CA GLU A 199 -22.22 14.91 2.13
C GLU A 199 -23.17 14.70 0.93
N MET A 200 -22.72 14.05 -0.14
CA MET A 200 -23.53 13.75 -1.35
C MET A 200 -24.16 12.34 -1.32
N ARG A 201 -23.90 11.55 -0.28
CA ARG A 201 -24.45 10.20 -0.07
C ARG A 201 -25.55 10.20 0.99
#